data_6c7e869aba46f448b5dd672f5a516560
#
_entry.id   6c7e869aba46f448b5dd672f5a516560
#
_cell.length_a   1.000
_cell.length_b   1.000
_cell.length_c   1.000
_cell.angle_alpha   90.00
_cell.angle_beta   90.00
_cell.angle_gamma   90.00
#
_symmetry.space_group_name_H-M   'P 1'
#
loop_
_entity.id
_entity.type
_entity.pdbx_description
1 polymer ?
#
loop_
_entity_poly.entity_id
_entity_poly.type
_entity_poly.pdbx_seq_one_letter_code
_entity_poly.pdbx_strand_id
1 'polypeptide(L)'
;MNRVDLHIHSDGSHDGEFSARDIVHMGAELGMKALSITDHNTVKCVKDAVEAGEETGVEVLAGIEIECAFEGLVLHVLGYMIDFESPEYAALESTIVKRERTVGVKRVERLREMGIPIEVEDVAAVAKNGMFTGPIIASALFSKPEATTHPLLARYFNGESRNPLSDFYWDFVAYGKPAYVPNEYYSLKEIVGIIRRTGGVSVLAHPGAVIGGCPEALEGIAAEGVRGVEVYCSYHSREEAAFYLRRARELGLIPTLGSDFHGYVKPSIRLGGCGYEDGDGLDLLYALKAAKG
;
A
#
# COMPACT_ATOMS: atom_id res chain seq x y z
N MET A 1 -8.63 16.34 -12.30
CA MET A 1 -7.40 15.65 -11.89
C MET A 1 -6.72 16.53 -10.86
N ASN A 2 -6.35 15.95 -9.74
CA ASN A 2 -5.69 16.69 -8.67
C ASN A 2 -4.23 17.00 -9.05
N ARG A 3 -3.70 18.10 -8.53
CA ARG A 3 -2.29 18.51 -8.73
C ARG A 3 -1.37 18.03 -7.60
N VAL A 4 -1.95 17.33 -6.63
CA VAL A 4 -1.28 16.70 -5.52
C VAL A 4 -1.73 15.23 -5.46
N ASP A 5 -0.80 14.32 -5.26
CA ASP A 5 -1.05 12.90 -5.04
C ASP A 5 -0.04 12.36 -4.02
N LEU A 6 -0.52 12.02 -2.84
CA LEU A 6 0.35 11.67 -1.72
C LEU A 6 0.42 10.16 -1.47
N HIS A 7 -0.21 9.32 -2.31
CA HIS A 7 -0.22 7.88 -2.13
C HIS A 7 0.01 7.17 -3.48
N ILE A 8 1.26 6.78 -3.71
CA ILE A 8 1.73 6.25 -4.99
C ILE A 8 2.75 5.14 -4.74
N HIS A 9 2.62 4.03 -5.49
CA HIS A 9 3.55 2.91 -5.43
C HIS A 9 4.42 2.83 -6.68
N SER A 10 5.73 2.70 -6.44
CA SER A 10 6.73 2.48 -7.48
C SER A 10 7.12 1.00 -7.58
N ASP A 11 8.06 0.68 -8.46
CA ASP A 11 8.66 -0.66 -8.57
C ASP A 11 9.48 -1.07 -7.33
N GLY A 12 9.66 -0.18 -6.36
CA GLY A 12 10.14 -0.46 -5.01
C GLY A 12 9.15 -1.29 -4.20
N SER A 13 7.86 -1.13 -4.43
CA SER A 13 6.81 -2.02 -3.93
C SER A 13 6.80 -3.34 -4.68
N HIS A 14 6.32 -4.40 -4.02
CA HIS A 14 6.16 -5.69 -4.65
C HIS A 14 5.08 -5.72 -5.76
N ASP A 15 4.20 -4.74 -5.79
CA ASP A 15 3.03 -4.59 -6.65
C ASP A 15 3.00 -3.28 -7.46
N GLY A 16 4.05 -2.47 -7.39
CA GLY A 16 4.21 -1.31 -8.25
C GLY A 16 4.94 -1.66 -9.56
N GLU A 17 4.77 -0.84 -10.60
CA GLU A 17 5.27 -1.12 -11.94
C GLU A 17 6.35 -0.17 -12.41
N PHE A 18 6.11 1.14 -12.28
CA PHE A 18 7.02 2.18 -12.77
C PHE A 18 8.09 2.54 -11.75
N SER A 19 9.28 2.92 -12.22
CA SER A 19 10.27 3.48 -11.31
C SER A 19 9.77 4.77 -10.65
N ALA A 20 10.22 5.04 -9.43
CA ALA A 20 9.87 6.27 -8.74
C ALA A 20 10.23 7.51 -9.58
N ARG A 21 11.36 7.49 -10.29
CA ARG A 21 11.78 8.54 -11.21
C ARG A 21 10.79 8.73 -12.36
N ASP A 22 10.35 7.65 -13.02
CA ASP A 22 9.38 7.72 -14.11
C ASP A 22 8.04 8.30 -13.63
N ILE A 23 7.59 7.91 -12.43
CA ILE A 23 6.35 8.43 -11.83
C ILE A 23 6.45 9.95 -11.61
N VAL A 24 7.58 10.45 -11.12
CA VAL A 24 7.78 11.89 -10.92
C VAL A 24 7.77 12.64 -12.26
N HIS A 25 8.42 12.09 -13.29
CA HIS A 25 8.36 12.66 -14.64
C HIS A 25 6.94 12.66 -15.22
N MET A 26 6.19 11.55 -15.09
CA MET A 26 4.77 11.49 -15.46
C MET A 26 3.94 12.54 -14.71
N GLY A 27 4.19 12.72 -13.41
CA GLY A 27 3.56 13.77 -12.60
C GLY A 27 3.85 15.17 -13.13
N ALA A 28 5.10 15.45 -13.51
CA ALA A 28 5.49 16.72 -14.11
C ALA A 28 4.78 17.00 -15.45
N GLU A 29 4.69 15.98 -16.32
CA GLU A 29 3.96 16.06 -17.59
C GLU A 29 2.46 16.33 -17.38
N LEU A 30 1.88 15.78 -16.33
CA LEU A 30 0.50 16.04 -15.94
C LEU A 30 0.30 17.38 -15.21
N GLY A 31 1.37 18.15 -14.97
CA GLY A 31 1.33 19.45 -14.29
C GLY A 31 1.10 19.35 -12.78
N MET A 32 1.43 18.22 -12.17
CA MET A 32 1.38 18.04 -10.72
C MET A 32 2.32 19.00 -10.01
N LYS A 33 1.97 19.38 -8.79
CA LYS A 33 2.75 20.28 -7.93
C LYS A 33 3.47 19.54 -6.83
N ALA A 34 2.85 18.47 -6.32
CA ALA A 34 3.48 17.63 -5.31
C ALA A 34 3.01 16.19 -5.43
N LEU A 35 3.88 15.27 -5.04
CA LEU A 35 3.57 13.86 -4.90
C LEU A 35 4.38 13.21 -3.78
N SER A 36 3.98 12.01 -3.37
CA SER A 36 4.75 11.18 -2.46
C SER A 36 4.78 9.75 -2.97
N ILE A 37 5.98 9.18 -3.09
CA ILE A 37 6.17 7.73 -3.27
C ILE A 37 6.07 7.11 -1.88
N THR A 38 5.13 6.18 -1.73
CA THR A 38 4.78 5.55 -0.45
C THR A 38 4.80 4.03 -0.58
N ASP A 39 5.90 3.49 -1.08
CA ASP A 39 6.07 2.07 -1.29
C ASP A 39 5.79 1.23 -0.04
N HIS A 40 5.22 0.05 -0.23
CA HIS A 40 4.90 -0.88 0.86
C HIS A 40 6.16 -1.31 1.62
N ASN A 41 6.21 -0.90 2.90
CA ASN A 41 7.21 -1.32 3.89
C ASN A 41 8.68 -1.00 3.52
N THR A 42 8.93 -0.11 2.56
CA THR A 42 10.27 0.26 2.09
C THR A 42 10.38 1.73 1.73
N VAL A 43 11.57 2.29 1.90
CA VAL A 43 11.92 3.69 1.52
C VAL A 43 12.98 3.74 0.42
N LYS A 44 13.29 2.61 -0.21
CA LYS A 44 14.43 2.48 -1.15
C LYS A 44 14.36 3.42 -2.34
N CYS A 45 13.15 3.69 -2.84
CA CYS A 45 12.94 4.53 -4.01
C CYS A 45 12.72 6.01 -3.69
N VAL A 46 12.65 6.39 -2.39
CA VAL A 46 12.36 7.76 -1.97
C VAL A 46 13.45 8.72 -2.44
N LYS A 47 14.73 8.33 -2.34
CA LYS A 47 15.85 9.17 -2.78
C LYS A 47 15.76 9.50 -4.27
N ASP A 48 15.53 8.49 -5.11
CA ASP A 48 15.41 8.67 -6.57
C ASP A 48 14.22 9.55 -6.92
N ALA A 49 13.11 9.42 -6.17
CA ALA A 49 11.94 10.28 -6.34
C ALA A 49 12.25 11.75 -5.99
N VAL A 50 12.95 11.99 -4.87
CA VAL A 50 13.32 13.35 -4.43
C VAL A 50 14.25 14.00 -5.45
N GLU A 51 15.28 13.29 -5.92
CA GLU A 51 16.19 13.79 -6.96
C GLU A 51 15.45 14.12 -8.26
N ALA A 52 14.52 13.26 -8.70
CA ALA A 52 13.69 13.54 -9.87
C ALA A 52 12.76 14.75 -9.66
N GLY A 53 12.28 14.95 -8.42
CA GLY A 53 11.51 16.14 -8.05
C GLY A 53 12.28 17.42 -8.19
N GLU A 54 13.57 17.44 -7.78
CA GLU A 54 14.47 18.59 -7.97
C GLU A 54 14.70 18.90 -9.45
N GLU A 55 14.83 17.88 -10.30
CA GLU A 55 15.02 18.02 -11.75
C GLU A 55 13.77 18.57 -12.46
N THR A 56 12.59 18.17 -12.04
CA THR A 56 11.32 18.47 -12.71
C THR A 56 10.57 19.68 -12.12
N GLY A 57 10.92 20.09 -10.90
CA GLY A 57 10.21 21.13 -10.16
C GLY A 57 8.90 20.66 -9.52
N VAL A 58 8.68 19.33 -9.43
CA VAL A 58 7.60 18.72 -8.65
C VAL A 58 8.08 18.53 -7.22
N GLU A 59 7.34 19.02 -6.24
CA GLU A 59 7.68 18.77 -4.83
C GLU A 59 7.45 17.31 -4.49
N VAL A 60 8.48 16.59 -4.02
CA VAL A 60 8.38 15.21 -3.58
C VAL A 60 8.47 15.14 -2.05
N LEU A 61 7.41 14.66 -1.39
CA LEU A 61 7.44 14.38 0.04
C LEU A 61 8.01 12.97 0.24
N ALA A 62 9.00 12.85 1.13
CA ALA A 62 9.50 11.56 1.56
C ALA A 62 8.36 10.78 2.25
N GLY A 63 8.02 9.60 1.73
CA GLY A 63 6.89 8.81 2.18
C GLY A 63 7.18 7.32 2.29
N ILE A 64 6.28 6.62 2.96
CA ILE A 64 6.22 5.15 3.09
C ILE A 64 4.80 4.74 3.43
N GLU A 65 4.36 3.55 2.98
CA GLU A 65 3.16 2.89 3.49
C GLU A 65 3.56 1.63 4.25
N ILE A 66 3.04 1.46 5.48
CA ILE A 66 3.42 0.35 6.36
C ILE A 66 2.17 -0.41 6.79
N GLU A 67 2.19 -1.74 6.61
CA GLU A 67 1.17 -2.63 7.15
C GLU A 67 1.37 -2.85 8.65
N CYS A 68 0.31 -2.71 9.44
CA CYS A 68 0.35 -2.95 10.88
C CYS A 68 -0.97 -3.51 11.42
N ALA A 69 -0.92 -4.05 12.65
CA ALA A 69 -2.09 -4.60 13.32
C ALA A 69 -2.65 -3.64 14.39
N PHE A 70 -3.99 -3.55 14.43
CA PHE A 70 -4.71 -2.86 15.48
C PHE A 70 -6.03 -3.60 15.77
N GLU A 71 -6.21 -4.11 16.98
CA GLU A 71 -7.44 -4.77 17.46
C GLU A 71 -8.01 -5.86 16.52
N GLY A 72 -7.12 -6.64 15.91
CA GLY A 72 -7.49 -7.70 14.96
C GLY A 72 -7.68 -7.24 13.51
N LEU A 73 -7.57 -5.95 13.25
CA LEU A 73 -7.54 -5.37 11.90
C LEU A 73 -6.11 -5.30 11.38
N VAL A 74 -5.93 -5.43 10.09
CA VAL A 74 -4.70 -5.07 9.38
C VAL A 74 -4.91 -3.70 8.75
N LEU A 75 -4.13 -2.74 9.19
CA LEU A 75 -4.18 -1.35 8.73
C LEU A 75 -2.99 -1.04 7.84
N HIS A 76 -3.18 -0.08 6.95
CA HIS A 76 -2.12 0.58 6.21
C HIS A 76 -1.92 1.99 6.75
N VAL A 77 -0.69 2.33 7.11
CA VAL A 77 -0.33 3.62 7.68
C VAL A 77 0.73 4.28 6.82
N LEU A 78 0.39 5.45 6.30
CA LEU A 78 1.29 6.32 5.56
C LEU A 78 2.15 7.12 6.55
N GLY A 79 3.45 7.17 6.28
CA GLY A 79 4.38 8.07 6.95
C GLY A 79 4.84 9.14 5.98
N TYR A 80 4.61 10.42 6.27
CA TYR A 80 5.03 11.52 5.43
C TYR A 80 6.13 12.36 6.05
N MET A 81 6.99 12.95 5.21
CA MET A 81 8.09 13.84 5.61
C MET A 81 9.05 13.18 6.61
N ILE A 82 9.21 11.87 6.47
CA ILE A 82 10.09 11.03 7.28
C ILE A 82 11.56 11.29 6.96
N ASP A 83 12.44 11.02 7.91
CA ASP A 83 13.87 10.82 7.64
C ASP A 83 14.07 9.41 7.05
N PHE A 84 13.99 9.30 5.72
CA PHE A 84 14.11 8.03 5.02
C PHE A 84 15.52 7.42 5.07
N GLU A 85 16.54 8.17 5.48
CA GLU A 85 17.90 7.67 5.71
C GLU A 85 18.04 7.00 7.09
N SER A 86 17.03 7.11 7.95
CA SER A 86 17.04 6.48 9.27
C SER A 86 17.18 4.96 9.17
N PRO A 87 18.10 4.35 9.93
CA PRO A 87 18.27 2.89 9.94
C PRO A 87 17.04 2.12 10.45
N GLU A 88 16.08 2.80 11.08
CA GLU A 88 14.83 2.18 11.53
C GLU A 88 14.04 1.58 10.36
N TYR A 89 14.03 2.24 9.19
CA TYR A 89 13.29 1.72 8.02
C TYR A 89 13.96 0.48 7.41
N ALA A 90 15.28 0.45 7.34
CA ALA A 90 15.99 -0.76 6.88
C ALA A 90 15.77 -1.96 7.82
N ALA A 91 15.75 -1.73 9.13
CA ALA A 91 15.45 -2.76 10.12
C ALA A 91 13.99 -3.23 10.05
N LEU A 92 13.05 -2.29 9.86
CA LEU A 92 11.62 -2.56 9.67
C LEU A 92 11.41 -3.46 8.45
N GLU A 93 11.91 -3.04 7.28
CA GLU A 93 11.80 -3.79 6.02
C GLU A 93 12.37 -5.20 6.17
N SER A 94 13.60 -5.32 6.71
CA SER A 94 14.25 -6.62 6.90
C SER A 94 13.41 -7.58 7.75
N THR A 95 12.76 -7.07 8.79
CA THR A 95 11.90 -7.85 9.67
C THR A 95 10.62 -8.28 8.95
N ILE A 96 9.97 -7.37 8.22
CA ILE A 96 8.73 -7.64 7.48
C ILE A 96 8.99 -8.67 6.37
N VAL A 97 10.06 -8.49 5.58
CA VAL A 97 10.44 -9.43 4.52
C VAL A 97 10.69 -10.84 5.09
N LYS A 98 11.40 -10.94 6.23
CA LYS A 98 11.65 -12.23 6.87
C LYS A 98 10.36 -12.90 7.35
N ARG A 99 9.42 -12.16 7.95
CA ARG A 99 8.13 -12.65 8.41
C ARG A 99 7.29 -13.12 7.22
N GLU A 100 7.13 -12.26 6.21
CA GLU A 100 6.33 -12.58 5.01
C GLU A 100 6.89 -13.78 4.25
N ARG A 101 8.22 -13.88 4.10
CA ARG A 101 8.85 -15.06 3.50
C ARG A 101 8.55 -16.34 4.29
N THR A 102 8.62 -16.28 5.63
CA THR A 102 8.31 -17.44 6.49
C THR A 102 6.86 -17.89 6.33
N VAL A 103 5.95 -16.94 6.28
CA VAL A 103 4.51 -17.19 6.08
C VAL A 103 4.26 -17.71 4.66
N GLY A 104 4.89 -17.10 3.65
CA GLY A 104 4.75 -17.51 2.25
C GLY A 104 5.22 -18.92 1.98
N VAL A 105 6.33 -19.36 2.57
CA VAL A 105 6.79 -20.77 2.50
C VAL A 105 5.70 -21.72 3.01
N LYS A 106 5.10 -21.42 4.16
CA LYS A 106 4.01 -22.24 4.72
C LYS A 106 2.75 -22.20 3.85
N ARG A 107 2.45 -21.08 3.18
CA ARG A 107 1.36 -20.99 2.21
C ARG A 107 1.60 -21.90 1.01
N VAL A 108 2.83 -21.91 0.48
CA VAL A 108 3.24 -22.82 -0.61
C VAL A 108 3.09 -24.28 -0.18
N GLU A 109 3.57 -24.65 1.02
CA GLU A 109 3.41 -26.01 1.57
C GLU A 109 1.93 -26.44 1.59
N ARG A 110 1.02 -25.60 2.09
CA ARG A 110 -0.42 -25.88 2.10
C ARG A 110 -1.02 -26.02 0.70
N LEU A 111 -0.61 -25.17 -0.24
CA LEU A 111 -1.04 -25.30 -1.65
C LEU A 111 -0.58 -26.63 -2.26
N ARG A 112 0.65 -27.08 -1.95
CA ARG A 112 1.17 -28.38 -2.38
C ARG A 112 0.40 -29.55 -1.79
N GLU A 113 0.02 -29.47 -0.52
CA GLU A 113 -0.84 -30.48 0.15
C GLU A 113 -2.20 -30.62 -0.56
N MET A 114 -2.68 -29.57 -1.22
CA MET A 114 -3.89 -29.59 -2.06
C MET A 114 -3.64 -30.09 -3.49
N GLY A 115 -2.40 -30.49 -3.83
CA GLY A 115 -2.00 -30.95 -5.16
C GLY A 115 -1.70 -29.83 -6.15
N ILE A 116 -1.67 -28.57 -5.71
CA ILE A 116 -1.36 -27.42 -6.58
C ILE A 116 0.15 -27.42 -6.92
N PRO A 117 0.53 -27.35 -8.21
CA PRO A 117 1.90 -27.56 -8.69
C PRO A 117 2.77 -26.31 -8.49
N ILE A 118 3.11 -25.96 -7.25
CA ILE A 118 3.95 -24.82 -6.88
C ILE A 118 5.07 -25.24 -5.94
N GLU A 119 6.27 -24.71 -6.15
CA GLU A 119 7.44 -24.89 -5.28
C GLU A 119 7.90 -23.55 -4.73
N VAL A 120 8.64 -23.58 -3.60
CA VAL A 120 9.20 -22.37 -2.98
C VAL A 120 10.15 -21.65 -3.94
N GLU A 121 10.88 -22.42 -4.75
CA GLU A 121 11.83 -21.92 -5.75
C GLU A 121 11.10 -21.16 -6.88
N ASP A 122 9.89 -21.59 -7.28
CA ASP A 122 9.09 -20.89 -8.27
C ASP A 122 8.73 -19.48 -7.78
N VAL A 123 8.31 -19.37 -6.52
CA VAL A 123 7.99 -18.08 -5.90
C VAL A 123 9.25 -17.22 -5.74
N ALA A 124 10.37 -17.81 -5.31
CA ALA A 124 11.63 -17.11 -5.14
C ALA A 124 12.18 -16.51 -6.46
N ALA A 125 11.89 -17.15 -7.60
CA ALA A 125 12.32 -16.69 -8.92
C ALA A 125 11.62 -15.41 -9.38
N VAL A 126 10.40 -15.15 -8.91
CA VAL A 126 9.58 -13.98 -9.30
C VAL A 126 9.40 -12.97 -8.17
N ALA A 127 9.80 -13.31 -6.94
CA ALA A 127 9.60 -12.47 -5.77
C ALA A 127 10.45 -11.20 -5.83
N LYS A 128 9.78 -10.05 -5.99
CA LYS A 128 10.44 -8.76 -5.81
C LYS A 128 10.76 -8.56 -4.33
N ASN A 129 11.94 -8.03 -4.03
CA ASN A 129 12.38 -7.71 -2.67
C ASN A 129 12.29 -8.87 -1.65
N GLY A 130 12.19 -10.12 -2.12
CA GLY A 130 12.09 -11.32 -1.27
C GLY A 130 10.71 -11.53 -0.62
N MET A 131 9.70 -10.77 -1.00
CA MET A 131 8.32 -10.86 -0.51
C MET A 131 7.59 -12.07 -1.13
N PHE A 132 6.96 -12.88 -0.29
CA PHE A 132 6.19 -14.07 -0.70
C PHE A 132 4.70 -13.86 -0.46
N THR A 133 4.18 -12.76 -0.97
CA THR A 133 2.75 -12.39 -0.83
C THR A 133 1.84 -13.32 -1.64
N GLY A 134 0.54 -13.32 -1.34
CA GLY A 134 -0.44 -14.11 -2.08
C GLY A 134 -0.44 -13.83 -3.59
N PRO A 135 -0.46 -12.56 -4.04
CA PRO A 135 -0.35 -12.23 -5.47
C PRO A 135 0.96 -12.70 -6.13
N ILE A 136 2.09 -12.65 -5.42
CA ILE A 136 3.37 -13.15 -5.93
C ILE A 136 3.35 -14.68 -6.08
N ILE A 137 2.78 -15.40 -5.09
CA ILE A 137 2.57 -16.85 -5.18
C ILE A 137 1.67 -17.18 -6.39
N ALA A 138 0.57 -16.41 -6.58
CA ALA A 138 -0.30 -16.59 -7.74
C ALA A 138 0.43 -16.34 -9.07
N SER A 139 1.24 -15.29 -9.15
CA SER A 139 2.03 -14.96 -10.34
C SER A 139 3.02 -16.09 -10.69
N ALA A 140 3.74 -16.60 -9.69
CA ALA A 140 4.63 -17.74 -9.87
C ALA A 140 3.86 -18.98 -10.38
N LEU A 141 2.72 -19.28 -9.75
CA LEU A 141 1.89 -20.42 -10.08
C LEU A 141 1.34 -20.31 -11.51
N PHE A 142 0.80 -19.15 -11.89
CA PHE A 142 0.15 -18.96 -13.19
C PHE A 142 1.14 -18.90 -14.35
N SER A 143 2.43 -18.74 -14.10
CA SER A 143 3.48 -18.88 -15.11
C SER A 143 3.80 -20.34 -15.48
N LYS A 144 3.29 -21.31 -14.70
CA LYS A 144 3.57 -22.75 -14.91
C LYS A 144 2.56 -23.38 -15.87
N PRO A 145 3.02 -24.12 -16.89
CA PRO A 145 2.11 -24.82 -17.81
C PRO A 145 1.13 -25.77 -17.10
N GLU A 146 1.57 -26.45 -16.04
CA GLU A 146 0.79 -27.41 -15.27
C GLU A 146 -0.39 -26.76 -14.55
N ALA A 147 -0.30 -25.48 -14.22
CA ALA A 147 -1.37 -24.74 -13.58
C ALA A 147 -2.61 -24.60 -14.49
N THR A 148 -2.42 -24.49 -15.80
CA THR A 148 -3.50 -24.27 -16.77
C THR A 148 -4.47 -25.45 -16.86
N THR A 149 -4.03 -26.64 -16.50
CA THR A 149 -4.83 -27.88 -16.57
C THR A 149 -5.30 -28.35 -15.20
N HIS A 150 -4.90 -27.66 -14.13
CA HIS A 150 -5.25 -28.07 -12.76
C HIS A 150 -6.72 -27.71 -12.43
N PRO A 151 -7.55 -28.67 -11.97
CA PRO A 151 -8.99 -28.44 -11.78
C PRO A 151 -9.34 -27.29 -10.84
N LEU A 152 -8.58 -27.11 -9.74
CA LEU A 152 -8.81 -26.02 -8.77
C LEU A 152 -8.43 -24.63 -9.31
N LEU A 153 -7.70 -24.58 -10.43
CA LEU A 153 -7.20 -23.32 -11.01
C LEU A 153 -7.92 -22.92 -12.29
N ALA A 154 -8.81 -23.76 -12.81
CA ALA A 154 -9.45 -23.58 -14.11
C ALA A 154 -10.09 -22.21 -14.29
N ARG A 155 -10.74 -21.66 -13.26
CA ARG A 155 -11.43 -20.35 -13.33
C ARG A 155 -10.50 -19.18 -13.61
N TYR A 156 -9.20 -19.30 -13.29
CA TYR A 156 -8.23 -18.23 -13.53
C TYR A 156 -7.73 -18.18 -14.97
N PHE A 157 -7.97 -19.25 -15.76
CA PHE A 157 -7.51 -19.39 -17.14
C PHE A 157 -8.63 -19.41 -18.18
N ASN A 158 -9.88 -19.63 -17.77
CA ASN A 158 -11.04 -19.77 -18.68
C ASN A 158 -11.86 -18.49 -18.86
N GLY A 159 -11.42 -17.37 -18.24
CA GLY A 159 -12.10 -16.07 -18.33
C GLY A 159 -13.20 -15.83 -17.28
N GLU A 160 -13.41 -16.74 -16.33
CA GLU A 160 -14.34 -16.54 -15.22
C GLU A 160 -13.81 -15.51 -14.20
N SER A 161 -12.48 -15.46 -14.02
CA SER A 161 -11.82 -14.47 -13.16
C SER A 161 -11.43 -13.23 -13.98
N ARG A 162 -11.82 -12.05 -13.50
CA ARG A 162 -11.43 -10.76 -14.11
C ARG A 162 -10.11 -10.22 -13.58
N ASN A 163 -9.72 -10.63 -12.37
CA ASN A 163 -8.45 -10.31 -11.75
C ASN A 163 -7.84 -11.56 -11.09
N PRO A 164 -7.24 -12.47 -11.90
CA PRO A 164 -6.80 -13.78 -11.42
C PRO A 164 -5.88 -13.75 -10.20
N LEU A 165 -4.94 -12.80 -10.12
CA LEU A 165 -4.01 -12.69 -9.01
C LEU A 165 -4.72 -12.33 -7.69
N SER A 166 -5.60 -11.35 -7.75
CA SER A 166 -6.40 -10.93 -6.59
C SER A 166 -7.42 -12.00 -6.19
N ASP A 167 -8.12 -12.59 -7.17
CA ASP A 167 -9.12 -13.62 -6.91
C ASP A 167 -8.48 -14.86 -6.27
N PHE A 168 -7.27 -15.25 -6.71
CA PHE A 168 -6.51 -16.33 -6.06
C PHE A 168 -6.21 -16.05 -4.59
N TYR A 169 -5.81 -14.82 -4.26
CA TYR A 169 -5.60 -14.42 -2.87
C TYR A 169 -6.88 -14.64 -2.04
N TRP A 170 -8.01 -14.16 -2.52
CA TRP A 170 -9.29 -14.29 -1.82
C TRP A 170 -9.81 -15.71 -1.73
N ASP A 171 -9.51 -16.57 -2.72
CA ASP A 171 -9.97 -17.96 -2.75
C ASP A 171 -9.11 -18.90 -1.89
N PHE A 172 -7.78 -18.65 -1.80
CA PHE A 172 -6.85 -19.58 -1.19
C PHE A 172 -6.11 -19.04 0.03
N VAL A 173 -5.74 -17.75 0.07
CA VAL A 173 -4.74 -17.21 1.00
C VAL A 173 -5.35 -16.34 2.09
N ALA A 174 -6.47 -15.67 1.83
CA ALA A 174 -7.17 -14.79 2.78
C ALA A 174 -7.61 -15.53 4.05
N TYR A 175 -7.96 -14.77 5.08
CA TYR A 175 -8.44 -15.35 6.36
C TYR A 175 -9.54 -16.39 6.16
N GLY A 176 -9.39 -17.54 6.83
CA GLY A 176 -10.33 -18.65 6.76
C GLY A 176 -10.26 -19.49 5.48
N LYS A 177 -9.30 -19.21 4.57
CA LYS A 177 -9.11 -19.97 3.33
C LYS A 177 -8.08 -21.09 3.48
N PRO A 178 -8.07 -22.10 2.56
CA PRO A 178 -7.29 -23.34 2.74
C PRO A 178 -5.79 -23.13 2.94
N ALA A 179 -5.19 -22.16 2.27
CA ALA A 179 -3.76 -21.84 2.39
C ALA A 179 -3.48 -20.63 3.30
N TYR A 180 -4.48 -20.16 4.06
CA TYR A 180 -4.28 -19.08 5.02
C TYR A 180 -3.24 -19.47 6.08
N VAL A 181 -2.26 -18.59 6.27
CA VAL A 181 -1.29 -18.67 7.37
C VAL A 181 -1.29 -17.29 8.05
N PRO A 182 -1.51 -17.22 9.38
CA PRO A 182 -1.43 -15.94 10.09
C PRO A 182 -0.04 -15.34 9.98
N ASN A 183 0.01 -14.02 9.73
CA ASN A 183 1.24 -13.24 9.72
C ASN A 183 1.38 -12.46 11.03
N GLU A 184 2.62 -12.15 11.41
CA GLU A 184 2.93 -11.28 12.54
C GLU A 184 3.20 -9.87 12.01
N TYR A 185 2.29 -8.94 12.31
CA TYR A 185 2.47 -7.53 11.98
C TYR A 185 3.07 -6.76 13.16
N TYR A 186 3.71 -5.63 12.88
CA TYR A 186 3.95 -4.63 13.90
C TYR A 186 2.61 -4.08 14.41
N SER A 187 2.55 -3.69 15.68
CA SER A 187 1.38 -2.98 16.19
C SER A 187 1.32 -1.55 15.63
N LEU A 188 0.12 -0.99 15.53
CA LEU A 188 -0.09 0.41 15.14
C LEU A 188 0.79 1.36 15.97
N LYS A 189 0.86 1.14 17.28
CA LYS A 189 1.66 1.94 18.21
C LYS A 189 3.16 1.94 17.88
N GLU A 190 3.72 0.78 17.50
CA GLU A 190 5.12 0.67 17.10
C GLU A 190 5.37 1.47 15.82
N ILE A 191 4.48 1.35 14.82
CA ILE A 191 4.63 2.06 13.53
C ILE A 191 4.48 3.57 13.70
N VAL A 192 3.47 4.04 14.42
CA VAL A 192 3.31 5.46 14.75
C VAL A 192 4.54 5.98 15.52
N GLY A 193 5.10 5.15 16.41
CA GLY A 193 6.34 5.45 17.13
C GLY A 193 7.54 5.64 16.21
N ILE A 194 7.73 4.76 15.22
CA ILE A 194 8.82 4.85 14.23
C ILE A 194 8.65 6.13 13.39
N ILE A 195 7.48 6.35 12.79
CA ILE A 195 7.21 7.53 11.96
C ILE A 195 7.49 8.82 12.75
N ARG A 196 7.05 8.90 14.01
CA ARG A 196 7.27 10.07 14.87
C ARG A 196 8.75 10.28 15.19
N ARG A 197 9.51 9.22 15.54
CA ARG A 197 10.95 9.34 15.86
C ARG A 197 11.77 9.78 14.66
N THR A 198 11.34 9.45 13.46
CA THR A 198 11.96 9.88 12.21
C THR A 198 11.40 11.21 11.68
N GLY A 199 10.71 11.99 12.54
CA GLY A 199 10.23 13.34 12.25
C GLY A 199 9.04 13.40 11.30
N GLY A 200 8.38 12.26 11.03
CA GLY A 200 7.26 12.17 10.12
C GLY A 200 5.89 12.37 10.75
N VAL A 201 4.88 12.46 9.89
CA VAL A 201 3.45 12.52 10.23
C VAL A 201 2.78 11.23 9.78
N SER A 202 2.10 10.53 10.71
CA SER A 202 1.38 9.29 10.42
C SER A 202 -0.06 9.56 9.99
N VAL A 203 -0.50 8.87 8.92
CA VAL A 203 -1.85 9.01 8.33
C VAL A 203 -2.41 7.62 8.06
N LEU A 204 -3.67 7.37 8.44
CA LEU A 204 -4.37 6.14 8.09
C LEU A 204 -4.71 6.16 6.59
N ALA A 205 -4.23 5.17 5.83
CA ALA A 205 -4.49 5.03 4.41
C ALA A 205 -5.91 4.49 4.15
N HIS A 206 -6.53 4.92 3.05
CA HIS A 206 -7.78 4.40 2.48
C HIS A 206 -8.73 3.73 3.51
N PRO A 207 -9.21 4.44 4.54
CA PRO A 207 -9.95 3.86 5.66
C PRO A 207 -11.19 3.06 5.24
N GLY A 208 -11.84 3.42 4.15
CA GLY A 208 -12.97 2.66 3.61
C GLY A 208 -12.61 1.22 3.25
N ALA A 209 -11.38 0.97 2.79
CA ALA A 209 -10.91 -0.35 2.44
C ALA A 209 -10.47 -1.18 3.68
N VAL A 210 -9.88 -0.54 4.68
CA VAL A 210 -9.28 -1.26 5.84
C VAL A 210 -10.19 -1.31 7.07
N ILE A 211 -11.02 -0.28 7.30
CA ILE A 211 -11.95 -0.22 8.44
C ILE A 211 -13.41 0.04 8.02
N GLY A 212 -13.76 -0.11 6.74
CA GLY A 212 -15.12 0.16 6.23
C GLY A 212 -16.22 -0.64 6.92
N GLY A 213 -15.91 -1.85 7.41
CA GLY A 213 -16.82 -2.66 8.22
C GLY A 213 -16.89 -2.27 9.71
N CYS A 214 -16.02 -1.34 10.19
CA CYS A 214 -15.80 -1.01 11.60
C CYS A 214 -15.31 0.46 11.72
N PRO A 215 -16.07 1.44 11.18
CA PRO A 215 -15.61 2.84 11.09
C PRO A 215 -15.38 3.51 12.45
N GLU A 216 -15.96 2.97 13.52
CA GLU A 216 -15.70 3.37 14.91
C GLU A 216 -14.26 3.11 15.35
N ALA A 217 -13.54 2.19 14.72
CA ALA A 217 -12.13 1.93 15.00
C ALA A 217 -11.24 3.17 14.77
N LEU A 218 -11.70 4.16 13.96
CA LEU A 218 -10.95 5.40 13.72
C LEU A 218 -10.66 6.18 15.01
N GLU A 219 -11.53 6.13 16.01
CA GLU A 219 -11.30 6.78 17.31
C GLU A 219 -10.14 6.15 18.06
N GLY A 220 -10.11 4.81 18.13
CA GLY A 220 -9.01 4.07 18.74
C GLY A 220 -7.68 4.27 18.00
N ILE A 221 -7.73 4.29 16.67
CA ILE A 221 -6.56 4.56 15.80
C ILE A 221 -5.99 5.96 16.07
N ALA A 222 -6.85 6.97 16.17
CA ALA A 222 -6.45 8.34 16.52
C ALA A 222 -5.84 8.41 17.94
N ALA A 223 -6.40 7.65 18.89
CA ALA A 223 -5.88 7.59 20.26
C ALA A 223 -4.50 6.95 20.35
N GLU A 224 -4.10 6.06 19.43
CA GLU A 224 -2.74 5.53 19.31
C GLU A 224 -1.73 6.56 18.73
N GLY A 225 -2.21 7.74 18.34
CA GLY A 225 -1.36 8.85 17.91
C GLY A 225 -1.24 9.01 16.39
N VAL A 226 -2.08 8.36 15.60
CA VAL A 226 -2.24 8.67 14.17
C VAL A 226 -2.70 10.12 14.03
N ARG A 227 -2.06 10.89 13.15
CA ARG A 227 -2.25 12.34 13.03
C ARG A 227 -3.19 12.73 11.90
N GLY A 228 -3.41 11.86 10.93
CA GLY A 228 -4.25 12.15 9.78
C GLY A 228 -4.99 10.93 9.27
N VAL A 229 -5.87 11.15 8.30
CA VAL A 229 -6.63 10.12 7.61
C VAL A 229 -6.74 10.48 6.13
N GLU A 230 -6.54 9.52 5.25
CA GLU A 230 -6.73 9.68 3.82
C GLU A 230 -8.23 9.71 3.51
N VAL A 231 -8.74 10.92 3.35
CA VAL A 231 -10.17 11.15 3.11
C VAL A 231 -10.52 10.92 1.64
N TYR A 232 -9.65 11.39 0.76
CA TYR A 232 -9.87 11.34 -0.69
C TYR A 232 -8.91 10.35 -1.33
N CYS A 233 -9.46 9.24 -1.80
CA CYS A 233 -8.71 8.23 -2.52
C CYS A 233 -9.57 7.56 -3.60
N SER A 234 -8.95 6.79 -4.46
CA SER A 234 -9.63 6.12 -5.59
C SER A 234 -10.72 5.11 -5.17
N TYR A 235 -10.69 4.68 -3.92
CA TYR A 235 -11.63 3.69 -3.37
C TYR A 235 -12.87 4.30 -2.72
N HIS A 236 -12.82 5.58 -2.38
CA HIS A 236 -13.93 6.22 -1.68
C HIS A 236 -14.97 6.79 -2.65
N SER A 237 -16.22 6.47 -2.40
CA SER A 237 -17.34 7.24 -2.93
C SER A 237 -17.38 8.65 -2.33
N ARG A 238 -18.19 9.54 -2.91
CA ARG A 238 -18.40 10.89 -2.34
C ARG A 238 -18.98 10.85 -0.94
N GLU A 239 -19.87 9.88 -0.67
CA GLU A 239 -20.50 9.67 0.64
C GLU A 239 -19.46 9.23 1.68
N GLU A 240 -18.56 8.31 1.33
CA GLU A 240 -17.47 7.87 2.19
C GLU A 240 -16.47 8.98 2.44
N ALA A 241 -16.07 9.72 1.42
CA ALA A 241 -15.19 10.90 1.59
C ALA A 241 -15.81 11.93 2.52
N ALA A 242 -17.12 12.25 2.36
CA ALA A 242 -17.84 13.16 3.24
C ALA A 242 -17.92 12.62 4.69
N PHE A 243 -18.10 11.31 4.84
CA PHE A 243 -18.12 10.66 6.16
C PHE A 243 -16.74 10.79 6.84
N TYR A 244 -15.66 10.39 6.17
CA TYR A 244 -14.30 10.45 6.76
C TYR A 244 -13.81 11.88 6.97
N LEU A 245 -14.20 12.84 6.13
CA LEU A 245 -13.91 14.27 6.35
C LEU A 245 -14.57 14.78 7.63
N ARG A 246 -15.83 14.43 7.86
CA ARG A 246 -16.54 14.80 9.10
C ARG A 246 -15.85 14.17 10.31
N ARG A 247 -15.55 12.87 10.26
CA ARG A 247 -14.85 12.16 11.35
C ARG A 247 -13.46 12.73 11.62
N ALA A 248 -12.71 13.08 10.56
CA ALA A 248 -11.41 13.74 10.69
C ALA A 248 -11.53 15.05 11.49
N ARG A 249 -12.52 15.89 11.16
CA ARG A 249 -12.76 17.15 11.88
C ARG A 249 -13.14 16.93 13.36
N GLU A 250 -14.00 15.96 13.64
CA GLU A 250 -14.42 15.62 15.00
C GLU A 250 -13.26 15.14 15.86
N LEU A 251 -12.31 14.37 15.29
CA LEU A 251 -11.15 13.78 15.97
C LEU A 251 -9.90 14.65 15.89
N GLY A 252 -9.93 15.79 15.21
CA GLY A 252 -8.76 16.65 15.00
C GLY A 252 -7.68 16.01 14.12
N LEU A 253 -8.06 15.08 13.23
CA LEU A 253 -7.18 14.45 12.26
C LEU A 253 -7.02 15.31 11.00
N ILE A 254 -5.85 15.25 10.39
CA ILE A 254 -5.54 15.96 9.15
C ILE A 254 -6.13 15.16 7.98
N PRO A 255 -7.00 15.75 7.15
CA PRO A 255 -7.44 15.08 5.93
C PRO A 255 -6.34 15.11 4.88
N THR A 256 -6.11 13.97 4.21
CA THR A 256 -5.17 13.87 3.09
C THR A 256 -5.85 13.30 1.84
N LEU A 257 -5.09 13.26 0.74
CA LEU A 257 -5.51 12.70 -0.53
C LEU A 257 -4.38 11.86 -1.15
N GLY A 258 -4.76 10.78 -1.83
CA GLY A 258 -3.86 9.93 -2.58
C GLY A 258 -4.61 9.03 -3.55
N SER A 259 -4.02 8.67 -4.67
CA SER A 259 -4.68 7.81 -5.65
C SER A 259 -4.53 6.33 -5.34
N ASP A 260 -3.47 5.95 -4.65
CA ASP A 260 -2.99 4.57 -4.54
C ASP A 260 -2.64 3.97 -5.92
N PHE A 261 -1.96 4.78 -6.75
CA PHE A 261 -1.52 4.41 -8.09
C PHE A 261 -0.46 3.31 -8.06
N HIS A 262 -0.64 2.27 -8.90
CA HIS A 262 0.27 1.12 -9.03
C HIS A 262 0.65 0.81 -10.49
N GLY A 263 0.32 1.70 -11.42
CA GLY A 263 0.50 1.42 -12.85
C GLY A 263 -0.54 0.45 -13.40
N TYR A 264 -0.13 -0.43 -14.33
CA TYR A 264 -1.04 -1.39 -14.97
C TYR A 264 -1.51 -2.52 -14.05
N VAL A 265 -0.91 -2.67 -12.88
CA VAL A 265 -1.37 -3.63 -11.85
C VAL A 265 -2.76 -3.26 -11.34
N LYS A 266 -3.05 -1.94 -11.23
CA LYS A 266 -4.38 -1.40 -10.92
C LYS A 266 -4.84 -0.43 -12.04
N PRO A 267 -5.21 -0.91 -13.22
CA PRO A 267 -5.38 -0.09 -14.44
C PRO A 267 -6.53 0.92 -14.37
N SER A 268 -7.45 0.76 -13.43
CA SER A 268 -8.53 1.73 -13.18
C SER A 268 -8.10 2.95 -12.40
N ILE A 269 -6.94 2.89 -11.71
CA ILE A 269 -6.41 3.97 -10.87
C ILE A 269 -5.41 4.79 -11.68
N ARG A 270 -5.60 6.09 -11.69
CA ARG A 270 -4.74 7.03 -12.43
C ARG A 270 -3.96 7.91 -11.48
N LEU A 271 -2.75 8.24 -11.84
CA LEU A 271 -1.94 9.23 -11.14
C LEU A 271 -2.70 10.56 -11.04
N GLY A 272 -2.82 11.12 -9.83
CA GLY A 272 -3.64 12.31 -9.54
C GLY A 272 -5.14 12.04 -9.50
N GLY A 273 -5.58 10.78 -9.55
CA GLY A 273 -6.99 10.36 -9.50
C GLY A 273 -7.53 10.18 -8.09
N CYS A 274 -7.28 11.15 -7.20
CA CYS A 274 -7.58 11.02 -5.76
C CYS A 274 -9.05 11.27 -5.38
N GLY A 275 -9.92 11.66 -6.32
CA GLY A 275 -11.34 11.92 -6.02
C GLY A 275 -11.64 13.22 -5.28
N TYR A 276 -10.66 14.11 -5.07
CA TYR A 276 -10.89 15.43 -4.46
C TYR A 276 -11.42 16.42 -5.50
N GLU A 277 -12.65 16.88 -5.33
CA GLU A 277 -13.35 17.75 -6.28
C GLU A 277 -13.39 19.24 -5.86
N ASP A 278 -13.09 19.55 -4.59
CA ASP A 278 -13.22 20.92 -4.04
C ASP A 278 -12.00 21.79 -4.36
N GLY A 279 -10.95 21.23 -4.98
CA GLY A 279 -9.73 21.97 -5.32
C GLY A 279 -8.69 21.13 -6.05
N ASP A 280 -7.46 21.60 -6.05
CA ASP A 280 -6.31 20.93 -6.66
C ASP A 280 -5.48 20.10 -5.65
N GLY A 281 -5.81 20.13 -4.37
CA GLY A 281 -5.19 19.40 -3.28
C GLY A 281 -4.07 20.14 -2.54
N LEU A 282 -3.72 21.36 -2.96
CA LEU A 282 -2.67 22.14 -2.29
C LEU A 282 -3.04 22.55 -0.86
N ASP A 283 -4.31 22.78 -0.58
CA ASP A 283 -4.82 23.09 0.76
C ASP A 283 -4.59 21.93 1.73
N LEU A 284 -4.83 20.70 1.29
CA LEU A 284 -4.57 19.47 2.07
C LEU A 284 -3.07 19.24 2.26
N LEU A 285 -2.26 19.46 1.23
CA LEU A 285 -0.82 19.40 1.32
C LEU A 285 -0.28 20.38 2.38
N TYR A 286 -0.73 21.64 2.35
CA TYR A 286 -0.27 22.64 3.31
C TYR A 286 -0.72 22.31 4.74
N ALA A 287 -1.93 21.78 4.92
CA ALA A 287 -2.40 21.30 6.22
C ALA A 287 -1.51 20.16 6.76
N LEU A 288 -1.14 19.19 5.91
CA LEU A 288 -0.23 18.11 6.28
C LEU A 288 1.17 18.65 6.65
N LYS A 289 1.72 19.58 5.86
CA LYS A 289 3.04 20.17 6.12
C LYS A 289 3.06 20.98 7.41
N ALA A 290 2.00 21.68 7.74
CA ALA A 290 1.86 22.44 8.99
C ALA A 290 1.82 21.53 10.24
N ALA A 291 1.53 20.26 10.09
CA ALA A 291 1.49 19.27 11.18
C ALA A 291 2.88 18.70 11.53
N LYS A 292 3.89 18.94 10.69
CA LYS A 292 5.28 18.62 11.01
C LYS A 292 5.78 19.62 12.03
N GLY A 293 5.73 19.23 13.30
CA GLY A 293 6.16 20.04 14.43
C GLY A 293 7.02 19.27 15.38
#